data_046b624dd444bd4448caea9115068e82
#
_entry.id   046b624dd444bd4448caea9115068e82
#
_cell.length_a   1.000
_cell.length_b   1.000
_cell.length_c   1.000
_cell.angle_alpha   90.00
_cell.angle_beta   90.00
_cell.angle_gamma   90.00
#
_symmetry.space_group_name_H-M   'P 1'
#
loop_
_entity.id
_entity.type
_entity.pdbx_description
1 polymer ?
#
loop_
_entity_poly.entity_id
_entity_poly.type
_entity_poly.pdbx_seq_one_letter_code
_entity_poly.pdbx_strand_id
1 'polypeptide(L)'
;EATALMNDTAKAAAAAMKSFSKMSSAESSATCLKCHEGSQGNAEERFNYRRSEHARHGVSCNDCHSSHAPKRTEFLLKNTEPNLCYTCHAEQKASFSKPFHHKVPEGGMKCSDCHNQHGGFMGKSLRNSVNGDSACVKCHADKQGPFVFEHAPIKTEGCQSCHTPHGSTNPKLLTRNLVRFLCIECHSNTPGLPGEPLGDQTPSSHDINNPRYQNCTACHIQIHGSNVDRRFFR
;
A
#
# COMPACT_ATOMS: atom_id res chain seq x y z
N GLU A 1 -44.35 -43.52 4.28
CA GLU A 1 -44.48 -42.30 5.14
C GLU A 1 -43.11 -41.73 5.54
N ALA A 2 -42.14 -42.50 6.01
CA ALA A 2 -40.82 -42.01 6.45
C ALA A 2 -40.02 -41.33 5.30
N THR A 3 -40.10 -41.83 4.07
CA THR A 3 -39.41 -41.29 2.89
C THR A 3 -40.02 -39.94 2.46
N ALA A 4 -41.32 -39.73 2.63
CA ALA A 4 -41.98 -38.47 2.34
C ALA A 4 -41.58 -37.39 3.36
N LEU A 5 -41.50 -37.75 4.65
CA LEU A 5 -41.07 -36.85 5.71
C LEU A 5 -39.60 -36.40 5.55
N MET A 6 -38.73 -37.31 5.13
CA MET A 6 -37.30 -36.98 4.81
C MET A 6 -37.20 -36.04 3.60
N ASN A 7 -38.03 -36.19 2.58
CA ASN A 7 -38.08 -35.31 1.43
C ASN A 7 -38.59 -33.91 1.81
N ASP A 8 -39.56 -33.79 2.68
CA ASP A 8 -40.08 -32.49 3.11
C ASP A 8 -39.11 -31.74 4.04
N THR A 9 -38.40 -32.45 4.91
CA THR A 9 -37.33 -31.86 5.73
C THR A 9 -36.16 -31.45 4.90
N ALA A 10 -35.75 -32.21 3.87
CA ALA A 10 -34.70 -31.86 2.95
C ALA A 10 -35.08 -30.64 2.07
N LYS A 11 -36.34 -30.58 1.60
CA LYS A 11 -36.90 -29.42 0.91
C LYS A 11 -36.96 -28.19 1.79
N ALA A 12 -37.38 -28.32 3.03
CA ALA A 12 -37.42 -27.21 4.00
C ALA A 12 -36.00 -26.71 4.32
N ALA A 13 -35.04 -27.62 4.51
CA ALA A 13 -33.64 -27.27 4.69
C ALA A 13 -33.04 -26.57 3.46
N ALA A 14 -33.33 -27.07 2.25
CA ALA A 14 -32.87 -26.43 1.00
C ALA A 14 -33.51 -25.06 0.79
N ALA A 15 -34.78 -24.88 1.15
CA ALA A 15 -35.45 -23.58 1.13
C ALA A 15 -34.91 -22.58 2.16
N ALA A 16 -34.40 -23.09 3.28
CA ALA A 16 -33.75 -22.26 4.32
C ALA A 16 -32.30 -21.85 3.94
N MET A 17 -31.65 -22.55 3.01
CA MET A 17 -30.32 -22.19 2.54
C MET A 17 -30.36 -20.92 1.69
N LYS A 18 -29.69 -19.89 2.17
CA LYS A 18 -29.57 -18.62 1.44
C LYS A 18 -28.56 -18.75 0.33
N SER A 19 -29.00 -18.53 -0.91
CA SER A 19 -28.08 -18.47 -2.07
C SER A 19 -27.45 -17.10 -2.17
N PHE A 20 -26.14 -17.01 -2.01
CA PHE A 20 -25.38 -15.76 -2.17
C PHE A 20 -25.45 -15.18 -3.59
N SER A 21 -25.71 -16.02 -4.60
CA SER A 21 -25.79 -15.57 -5.99
C SER A 21 -26.97 -14.63 -6.29
N LYS A 22 -27.97 -14.58 -5.42
CA LYS A 22 -29.15 -13.72 -5.56
C LYS A 22 -29.14 -12.53 -4.59
N MET A 23 -28.11 -12.40 -3.79
CA MET A 23 -27.97 -11.31 -2.81
C MET A 23 -27.18 -10.15 -3.41
N SER A 24 -27.53 -8.94 -3.01
CA SER A 24 -26.64 -7.81 -3.19
C SER A 24 -25.34 -7.99 -2.38
N SER A 25 -24.28 -7.31 -2.79
CA SER A 25 -22.99 -7.37 -2.07
C SER A 25 -23.13 -6.98 -0.60
N ALA A 26 -23.99 -6.01 -0.30
CA ALA A 26 -24.27 -5.56 1.06
C ALA A 26 -24.98 -6.65 1.90
N GLU A 27 -26.00 -7.31 1.36
CA GLU A 27 -26.73 -8.39 2.04
C GLU A 27 -25.84 -9.61 2.25
N SER A 28 -25.04 -9.96 1.23
CA SER A 28 -24.08 -11.06 1.30
C SER A 28 -23.07 -10.80 2.42
N SER A 29 -22.45 -9.62 2.43
CA SER A 29 -21.50 -9.23 3.47
C SER A 29 -22.14 -9.16 4.85
N ALA A 30 -23.35 -8.60 4.97
CA ALA A 30 -24.08 -8.53 6.23
C ALA A 30 -24.34 -9.92 6.86
N THR A 31 -24.50 -10.94 6.02
CA THR A 31 -24.64 -12.32 6.50
C THR A 31 -23.39 -12.82 7.20
N CYS A 32 -22.21 -12.55 6.66
CA CYS A 32 -20.93 -12.92 7.26
C CYS A 32 -20.62 -12.08 8.51
N LEU A 33 -20.94 -10.80 8.46
CA LEU A 33 -20.65 -9.85 9.54
C LEU A 33 -21.47 -10.11 10.82
N LYS A 34 -22.56 -10.84 10.75
CA LYS A 34 -23.31 -11.28 11.96
C LYS A 34 -22.42 -12.04 12.96
N CYS A 35 -21.45 -12.79 12.44
CA CYS A 35 -20.52 -13.56 13.27
C CYS A 35 -19.11 -12.96 13.28
N HIS A 36 -18.71 -12.28 12.19
CA HIS A 36 -17.35 -11.80 12.03
C HIS A 36 -17.14 -10.33 12.43
N GLU A 37 -18.20 -9.57 12.70
CA GLU A 37 -18.11 -8.22 13.23
C GLU A 37 -18.08 -8.25 14.76
N GLY A 38 -17.01 -7.73 15.36
CA GLY A 38 -16.89 -7.61 16.82
C GLY A 38 -16.55 -8.88 17.59
N SER A 39 -16.36 -10.03 16.94
CA SER A 39 -16.01 -11.27 17.63
C SER A 39 -14.51 -11.56 17.61
N GLN A 40 -14.00 -11.93 18.75
CA GLN A 40 -12.71 -12.50 19.12
C GLN A 40 -11.62 -12.57 18.03
N GLY A 41 -10.55 -11.83 18.20
CA GLY A 41 -9.34 -11.81 17.38
C GLY A 41 -9.40 -10.86 16.19
N ASN A 42 -8.54 -9.88 16.15
CA ASN A 42 -8.37 -8.86 15.10
C ASN A 42 -9.66 -8.11 14.70
N ALA A 43 -10.50 -7.77 15.68
CA ALA A 43 -11.73 -7.01 15.51
C ALA A 43 -11.49 -5.67 14.76
N GLU A 44 -10.33 -5.05 14.96
CA GLU A 44 -9.96 -3.81 14.30
C GLU A 44 -9.88 -3.92 12.78
N GLU A 45 -9.33 -5.02 12.24
CA GLU A 45 -9.21 -5.19 10.80
C GLU A 45 -10.56 -5.41 10.11
N ARG A 46 -11.49 -6.10 10.77
CA ARG A 46 -12.83 -6.40 10.22
C ARG A 46 -13.83 -5.28 10.46
N PHE A 47 -13.64 -4.53 11.54
CA PHE A 47 -14.53 -3.43 11.90
C PHE A 47 -14.62 -2.36 10.81
N ASN A 48 -13.55 -2.12 10.07
CA ASN A 48 -13.48 -1.10 9.06
C ASN A 48 -14.09 -1.51 7.71
N TYR A 49 -14.43 -2.79 7.52
CA TYR A 49 -14.92 -3.27 6.22
C TYR A 49 -16.13 -2.48 5.71
N ARG A 50 -17.13 -2.19 6.54
CA ARG A 50 -18.34 -1.44 6.12
C ARG A 50 -18.02 -0.05 5.58
N ARG A 51 -16.90 0.53 6.01
CA ARG A 51 -16.43 1.85 5.58
C ARG A 51 -15.30 1.77 4.55
N SER A 52 -14.88 0.56 4.18
CA SER A 52 -13.80 0.34 3.23
C SER A 52 -14.20 0.75 1.81
N GLU A 53 -13.22 1.04 0.99
CA GLU A 53 -13.44 1.27 -0.44
C GLU A 53 -14.03 0.02 -1.12
N HIS A 54 -13.60 -1.18 -0.72
CA HIS A 54 -14.18 -2.42 -1.22
C HIS A 54 -15.68 -2.50 -0.97
N ALA A 55 -16.13 -2.21 0.24
CA ALA A 55 -17.56 -2.21 0.55
C ALA A 55 -18.32 -1.12 -0.23
N ARG A 56 -17.76 0.09 -0.37
CA ARG A 56 -18.37 1.19 -1.15
C ARG A 56 -18.50 0.86 -2.63
N HIS A 57 -17.55 0.10 -3.17
CA HIS A 57 -17.55 -0.35 -4.57
C HIS A 57 -18.25 -1.69 -4.77
N GLY A 58 -18.99 -2.17 -3.77
CA GLY A 58 -19.82 -3.36 -3.88
C GLY A 58 -19.05 -4.68 -3.90
N VAL A 59 -17.80 -4.71 -3.45
CA VAL A 59 -17.03 -5.95 -3.27
C VAL A 59 -17.46 -6.60 -1.97
N SER A 60 -17.97 -7.83 -2.06
CA SER A 60 -18.47 -8.59 -0.91
C SER A 60 -17.42 -9.56 -0.35
N CYS A 61 -17.67 -10.09 0.84
CA CYS A 61 -16.78 -11.07 1.46
C CYS A 61 -16.55 -12.28 0.57
N ASN A 62 -17.59 -12.75 -0.09
CA ASN A 62 -17.52 -13.92 -0.97
C ASN A 62 -16.90 -13.63 -2.34
N ASP A 63 -16.53 -12.41 -2.68
CA ASP A 63 -15.72 -12.15 -3.87
C ASP A 63 -14.27 -12.61 -3.67
N CYS A 64 -13.79 -12.53 -2.44
CA CYS A 64 -12.42 -12.92 -2.06
C CYS A 64 -12.37 -14.27 -1.34
N HIS A 65 -13.36 -14.59 -0.50
CA HIS A 65 -13.38 -15.79 0.32
C HIS A 65 -14.34 -16.86 -0.23
N SER A 66 -14.01 -18.11 0.02
CA SER A 66 -14.88 -19.26 -0.25
C SER A 66 -14.93 -20.18 0.97
N SER A 67 -16.08 -20.24 1.62
CA SER A 67 -16.29 -21.12 2.78
C SER A 67 -16.36 -22.62 2.42
N HIS A 68 -16.71 -22.94 1.16
CA HIS A 68 -16.94 -24.34 0.74
C HIS A 68 -15.77 -24.92 -0.08
N ALA A 69 -15.15 -24.12 -0.94
CA ALA A 69 -14.10 -24.59 -1.84
C ALA A 69 -12.98 -23.54 -1.97
N PRO A 70 -12.26 -23.22 -0.91
CA PRO A 70 -11.15 -22.30 -1.00
C PRO A 70 -9.98 -22.95 -1.73
N LYS A 71 -9.29 -22.18 -2.60
CA LYS A 71 -8.01 -22.63 -3.15
C LYS A 71 -6.89 -22.55 -2.11
N ARG A 72 -7.09 -21.75 -1.08
CA ARG A 72 -6.19 -21.63 0.08
C ARG A 72 -6.98 -21.86 1.36
N THR A 73 -6.56 -22.81 2.14
CA THR A 73 -7.15 -23.09 3.48
C THR A 73 -6.87 -21.93 4.44
N GLU A 74 -5.70 -21.32 4.32
CA GLU A 74 -5.38 -20.10 5.05
C GLU A 74 -6.32 -18.98 4.58
N PHE A 75 -7.10 -18.42 5.51
CA PHE A 75 -8.09 -17.36 5.28
C PHE A 75 -9.19 -17.70 4.26
N LEU A 76 -9.33 -18.95 3.83
CA LEU A 76 -10.36 -19.42 2.90
C LEU A 76 -10.40 -18.62 1.57
N LEU A 77 -9.27 -18.22 1.04
CA LEU A 77 -9.20 -17.40 -0.16
C LEU A 77 -9.53 -18.21 -1.44
N LYS A 78 -10.23 -17.57 -2.36
CA LYS A 78 -10.54 -18.13 -3.70
C LYS A 78 -9.30 -18.31 -4.58
N ASN A 79 -8.27 -17.53 -4.32
CA ASN A 79 -7.00 -17.61 -5.02
C ASN A 79 -5.86 -17.12 -4.12
N THR A 80 -4.63 -17.34 -4.55
CA THR A 80 -3.43 -16.83 -3.87
C THR A 80 -3.28 -15.33 -4.11
N GLU A 81 -2.70 -14.62 -3.15
CA GLU A 81 -2.11 -13.32 -3.44
C GLU A 81 -0.84 -13.50 -4.30
N PRO A 82 -0.57 -12.62 -5.27
CA PRO A 82 -1.35 -11.44 -5.65
C PRO A 82 -2.47 -11.73 -6.67
N ASN A 83 -2.60 -12.98 -7.15
CA ASN A 83 -3.50 -13.34 -8.26
C ASN A 83 -4.97 -13.03 -7.98
N LEU A 84 -5.39 -13.18 -6.70
CA LEU A 84 -6.73 -12.79 -6.28
C LEU A 84 -6.97 -11.29 -6.50
N CYS A 85 -6.04 -10.46 -6.08
CA CYS A 85 -6.14 -9.00 -6.17
C CYS A 85 -6.10 -8.51 -7.63
N TYR A 86 -5.27 -9.14 -8.45
CA TYR A 86 -5.10 -8.77 -9.87
C TYR A 86 -6.33 -9.02 -10.74
N THR A 87 -7.33 -9.75 -10.26
CA THR A 87 -8.59 -9.92 -10.98
C THR A 87 -9.32 -8.59 -11.18
N CYS A 88 -9.14 -7.64 -10.28
CA CYS A 88 -9.72 -6.30 -10.34
C CYS A 88 -8.65 -5.19 -10.44
N HIS A 89 -7.46 -5.40 -9.86
CA HIS A 89 -6.38 -4.44 -9.81
C HIS A 89 -5.36 -4.65 -10.95
N ALA A 90 -5.81 -4.54 -12.20
CA ALA A 90 -4.99 -4.77 -13.39
C ALA A 90 -3.84 -3.76 -13.55
N GLU A 91 -4.05 -2.50 -13.14
CA GLU A 91 -3.01 -1.46 -13.17
C GLU A 91 -1.84 -1.81 -12.24
N GLN A 92 -2.14 -2.35 -11.05
CA GLN A 92 -1.12 -2.77 -10.11
C GLN A 92 -0.35 -3.97 -10.65
N LYS A 93 -1.04 -4.92 -11.32
CA LYS A 93 -0.37 -6.01 -12.02
C LYS A 93 0.61 -5.48 -13.07
N ALA A 94 0.20 -4.52 -13.90
CA ALA A 94 1.05 -3.88 -14.89
C ALA A 94 2.23 -3.12 -14.23
N SER A 95 2.00 -2.47 -13.10
CA SER A 95 3.07 -1.80 -12.35
C SER A 95 4.10 -2.76 -11.81
N PHE A 96 3.69 -3.90 -11.24
CA PHE A 96 4.59 -4.95 -10.76
C PHE A 96 5.34 -5.69 -11.89
N SER A 97 4.94 -5.52 -13.15
CA SER A 97 5.67 -6.07 -14.31
C SER A 97 6.85 -5.19 -14.74
N LYS A 98 7.05 -4.01 -14.14
CA LYS A 98 8.17 -3.13 -14.44
C LYS A 98 9.50 -3.70 -13.91
N PRO A 99 10.67 -3.28 -14.45
CA PRO A 99 11.97 -3.85 -14.09
C PRO A 99 12.32 -3.77 -12.60
N PHE A 100 11.91 -2.67 -11.96
CA PHE A 100 12.13 -2.45 -10.52
C PHE A 100 10.80 -2.47 -9.80
N HIS A 101 10.61 -3.44 -8.90
CA HIS A 101 9.38 -3.61 -8.12
C HIS A 101 9.67 -4.36 -6.82
N HIS A 102 8.78 -4.24 -5.85
CA HIS A 102 8.80 -5.13 -4.69
C HIS A 102 8.44 -6.56 -5.12
N LYS A 103 9.01 -7.56 -4.46
CA LYS A 103 8.94 -8.98 -4.81
C LYS A 103 7.58 -9.62 -4.54
N VAL A 104 6.50 -8.95 -4.95
CA VAL A 104 5.13 -9.44 -4.85
C VAL A 104 4.82 -10.52 -5.90
N PRO A 105 5.17 -10.33 -7.19
CA PRO A 105 4.96 -11.39 -8.20
C PRO A 105 5.74 -12.67 -7.90
N GLU A 106 6.92 -12.55 -7.32
CA GLU A 106 7.80 -13.67 -6.97
C GLU A 106 7.44 -14.34 -5.63
N GLY A 107 6.42 -13.83 -4.94
CA GLY A 107 5.94 -14.41 -3.67
C GLY A 107 6.78 -14.03 -2.44
N GLY A 108 7.73 -13.13 -2.57
CA GLY A 108 8.52 -12.62 -1.43
C GLY A 108 7.74 -11.63 -0.54
N MET A 109 6.67 -11.07 -1.09
CA MET A 109 5.76 -10.15 -0.38
C MET A 109 4.32 -10.40 -0.84
N LYS A 110 3.36 -9.97 -0.02
CA LYS A 110 1.92 -10.01 -0.31
C LYS A 110 1.36 -8.59 -0.38
N CYS A 111 0.27 -8.40 -1.11
CA CYS A 111 -0.47 -7.12 -1.10
C CYS A 111 -0.90 -6.75 0.32
N SER A 112 -1.31 -7.76 1.11
CA SER A 112 -1.72 -7.63 2.50
C SER A 112 -0.61 -7.28 3.48
N ASP A 113 0.66 -7.32 3.09
CA ASP A 113 1.76 -6.84 3.95
C ASP A 113 1.73 -5.31 4.10
N CYS A 114 1.23 -4.60 3.07
CA CYS A 114 1.14 -3.16 3.03
C CYS A 114 -0.30 -2.63 3.13
N HIS A 115 -1.28 -3.38 2.60
CA HIS A 115 -2.68 -2.96 2.54
C HIS A 115 -3.56 -3.79 3.47
N ASN A 116 -4.56 -3.13 4.06
CA ASN A 116 -5.66 -3.80 4.74
C ASN A 116 -6.87 -3.85 3.81
N GLN A 117 -7.09 -4.99 3.19
CA GLN A 117 -8.19 -5.21 2.26
C GLN A 117 -9.59 -5.12 2.90
N HIS A 118 -9.67 -5.26 4.23
CA HIS A 118 -10.91 -5.07 4.99
C HIS A 118 -11.14 -3.61 5.39
N GLY A 119 -10.28 -2.68 4.94
CA GLY A 119 -10.37 -1.26 5.23
C GLY A 119 -9.48 -0.83 6.40
N GLY A 120 -8.72 0.21 6.17
CA GLY A 120 -7.88 0.87 7.15
C GLY A 120 -8.28 2.33 7.34
N PHE A 121 -7.69 2.99 8.34
CA PHE A 121 -7.90 4.42 8.59
C PHE A 121 -7.04 5.30 7.69
N MET A 122 -5.99 4.74 7.09
CA MET A 122 -5.11 5.46 6.17
C MET A 122 -5.61 5.42 4.74
N GLY A 123 -5.30 6.46 3.98
CA GLY A 123 -5.60 6.51 2.56
C GLY A 123 -5.11 5.26 1.82
N LYS A 124 -5.87 4.82 0.82
CA LYS A 124 -5.60 3.60 0.03
C LYS A 124 -5.51 2.33 0.89
N SER A 125 -6.17 2.33 2.05
CA SER A 125 -6.18 1.22 3.00
C SER A 125 -4.78 0.72 3.39
N LEU A 126 -3.80 1.61 3.47
CA LEU A 126 -2.47 1.26 3.96
C LEU A 126 -2.54 0.86 5.44
N ARG A 127 -1.77 -0.16 5.79
CA ARG A 127 -1.58 -0.55 7.19
C ARG A 127 -0.69 0.46 7.90
N ASN A 128 -1.05 0.78 9.14
CA ASN A 128 -0.18 1.53 10.05
C ASN A 128 0.70 0.56 10.83
N SER A 129 1.88 1.02 11.23
CA SER A 129 2.57 0.42 12.34
C SER A 129 1.83 0.73 13.67
N VAL A 130 2.21 0.03 14.73
CA VAL A 130 1.64 0.23 16.08
C VAL A 130 1.73 1.70 16.55
N ASN A 131 2.71 2.43 16.02
CA ASN A 131 2.95 3.85 16.35
C ASN A 131 2.30 4.83 15.36
N GLY A 132 1.46 4.37 14.44
CA GLY A 132 0.85 5.21 13.40
C GLY A 132 1.76 5.51 12.21
N ASP A 133 2.94 4.93 12.16
CA ASP A 133 3.90 5.12 11.07
C ASP A 133 3.45 4.47 9.76
N SER A 134 4.07 4.91 8.66
CA SER A 134 3.84 4.33 7.34
C SER A 134 4.15 2.82 7.30
N ALA A 135 3.36 2.08 6.53
CA ALA A 135 3.61 0.66 6.24
C ALA A 135 5.03 0.36 5.73
N CYS A 136 5.66 1.34 5.10
CA CYS A 136 7.01 1.22 4.54
C CYS A 136 8.07 0.96 5.60
N VAL A 137 7.99 1.65 6.73
CA VAL A 137 9.01 1.60 7.78
C VAL A 137 8.99 0.31 8.59
N LYS A 138 7.98 -0.53 8.43
CA LYS A 138 7.97 -1.89 8.96
C LYS A 138 9.19 -2.71 8.49
N CYS A 139 9.61 -2.48 7.25
CA CYS A 139 10.78 -3.14 6.65
C CYS A 139 11.96 -2.16 6.45
N HIS A 140 11.67 -0.89 6.17
CA HIS A 140 12.66 0.16 5.97
C HIS A 140 12.84 1.02 7.22
N ALA A 141 13.05 0.36 8.37
CA ALA A 141 13.18 1.02 9.67
C ALA A 141 14.33 2.03 9.74
N ASP A 142 15.40 1.78 8.97
CA ASP A 142 16.57 2.66 8.86
C ASP A 142 16.26 4.01 8.16
N LYS A 143 15.07 4.15 7.55
CA LYS A 143 14.62 5.39 6.91
C LYS A 143 13.60 6.16 7.74
N GLN A 144 13.21 5.64 8.90
CA GLN A 144 12.18 6.23 9.75
C GLN A 144 12.69 7.41 10.59
N GLY A 145 13.92 7.29 11.07
CA GLY A 145 14.44 8.20 12.09
C GLY A 145 14.05 7.77 13.52
N PRO A 146 13.99 8.64 14.49
CA PRO A 146 14.21 10.07 14.33
C PRO A 146 15.66 10.44 13.96
N PHE A 147 15.81 11.44 13.10
CA PHE A 147 17.12 12.02 12.78
C PHE A 147 17.27 13.40 13.40
N VAL A 148 18.50 13.80 13.71
CA VAL A 148 18.78 15.17 14.17
C VAL A 148 18.42 16.20 13.09
N PHE A 149 18.70 15.84 11.82
CA PHE A 149 18.34 16.63 10.66
C PHE A 149 17.41 15.79 9.79
N GLU A 150 16.14 16.10 9.78
CA GLU A 150 15.13 15.40 8.99
C GLU A 150 14.91 16.09 7.65
N HIS A 151 14.68 15.28 6.60
CA HIS A 151 14.24 15.79 5.31
C HIS A 151 12.71 15.94 5.35
N ALA A 152 12.24 17.19 5.40
CA ALA A 152 10.85 17.53 5.65
C ALA A 152 9.83 16.77 4.78
N PRO A 153 10.01 16.58 3.44
CA PRO A 153 9.04 15.85 2.61
C PRO A 153 8.74 14.43 3.08
N ILE A 154 9.67 13.77 3.75
CA ILE A 154 9.44 12.41 4.27
C ILE A 154 8.35 12.40 5.35
N LYS A 155 8.30 13.45 6.18
CA LYS A 155 7.30 13.58 7.23
C LYS A 155 5.98 14.16 6.75
N THR A 156 6.03 15.11 5.81
CA THR A 156 4.84 15.84 5.32
C THR A 156 4.13 15.13 4.17
N GLU A 157 4.88 14.60 3.21
CA GLU A 157 4.36 14.03 1.96
C GLU A 157 4.51 12.50 1.90
N GLY A 158 5.43 11.96 2.69
CA GLY A 158 5.72 10.54 2.79
C GLY A 158 6.62 9.99 1.69
N CYS A 159 6.88 8.70 1.77
CA CYS A 159 7.83 8.01 0.88
C CYS A 159 7.41 8.05 -0.60
N GLN A 160 6.11 8.14 -0.87
CA GLN A 160 5.54 8.08 -2.22
C GLN A 160 5.74 9.37 -3.02
N SER A 161 6.17 10.46 -2.41
CA SER A 161 6.59 11.67 -3.13
C SER A 161 7.78 11.38 -4.07
N CYS A 162 8.64 10.45 -3.68
CA CYS A 162 9.85 10.08 -4.43
C CYS A 162 9.80 8.65 -5.00
N HIS A 163 9.05 7.73 -4.39
CA HIS A 163 9.04 6.32 -4.74
C HIS A 163 7.67 5.80 -5.18
N THR A 164 7.66 4.90 -6.17
CA THR A 164 6.47 4.18 -6.63
C THR A 164 6.53 2.73 -6.15
N PRO A 165 5.85 2.37 -5.04
CA PRO A 165 6.08 1.09 -4.37
C PRO A 165 5.66 -0.15 -5.18
N HIS A 166 4.75 -0.03 -6.13
CA HIS A 166 4.32 -1.16 -6.94
C HIS A 166 5.29 -1.47 -8.07
N GLY A 167 5.97 -0.46 -8.61
CA GLY A 167 6.97 -0.67 -9.63
C GLY A 167 7.32 0.58 -10.42
N SER A 168 8.55 0.61 -10.89
CA SER A 168 9.12 1.70 -11.68
C SER A 168 10.01 1.17 -12.79
N THR A 169 10.16 1.95 -13.85
CA THR A 169 11.23 1.77 -14.83
C THR A 169 12.58 2.27 -14.33
N ASN A 170 12.58 2.96 -13.19
CA ASN A 170 13.75 3.61 -12.63
C ASN A 170 14.28 2.81 -11.42
N PRO A 171 15.61 2.70 -11.25
CA PRO A 171 16.20 2.06 -10.08
C PRO A 171 15.68 2.65 -8.77
N LYS A 172 15.70 1.85 -7.69
CA LYS A 172 15.21 2.24 -6.36
C LYS A 172 13.74 2.68 -6.34
N LEU A 173 12.96 2.25 -7.34
CA LEU A 173 11.54 2.61 -7.48
C LEU A 173 11.29 4.12 -7.58
N LEU A 174 12.21 4.89 -8.11
CA LEU A 174 12.07 6.34 -8.21
C LEU A 174 10.99 6.74 -9.22
N THR A 175 10.31 7.86 -8.94
CA THR A 175 9.31 8.46 -9.83
C THR A 175 9.95 9.09 -11.07
N ARG A 176 11.22 9.46 -11.01
CA ARG A 176 11.99 10.06 -12.10
C ARG A 176 13.23 9.23 -12.43
N ASN A 177 13.60 9.22 -13.71
CA ASN A 177 14.76 8.47 -14.20
C ASN A 177 16.10 9.09 -13.76
N LEU A 178 16.15 10.41 -13.62
CA LEU A 178 17.32 11.12 -13.14
C LEU A 178 17.02 11.75 -11.78
N VAL A 179 17.87 11.46 -10.80
CA VAL A 179 17.76 11.98 -9.43
C VAL A 179 17.67 13.51 -9.42
N ARG A 180 18.42 14.17 -10.31
CA ARG A 180 18.38 15.62 -10.47
C ARG A 180 16.95 16.14 -10.66
N PHE A 181 16.19 15.55 -11.59
CA PHE A 181 14.82 16.01 -11.87
C PHE A 181 13.90 15.81 -10.67
N LEU A 182 14.09 14.75 -9.92
CA LEU A 182 13.34 14.53 -8.69
C LEU A 182 13.62 15.63 -7.64
N CYS A 183 14.89 15.99 -7.45
CA CYS A 183 15.26 16.98 -6.45
C CYS A 183 14.78 18.38 -6.83
N ILE A 184 14.93 18.80 -8.09
CA ILE A 184 14.57 20.15 -8.53
C ILE A 184 13.06 20.39 -8.62
N GLU A 185 12.22 19.38 -8.49
CA GLU A 185 10.76 19.58 -8.35
C GLU A 185 10.43 20.44 -7.10
N CYS A 186 11.25 20.34 -6.06
CA CYS A 186 11.10 21.13 -4.84
C CYS A 186 12.26 22.10 -4.62
N HIS A 187 13.46 21.75 -5.05
CA HIS A 187 14.68 22.54 -4.90
C HIS A 187 15.03 23.32 -6.17
N SER A 188 14.02 23.91 -6.82
CA SER A 188 14.22 24.76 -8.00
C SER A 188 15.07 26.00 -7.70
N ASN A 189 14.98 26.50 -6.45
CA ASN A 189 15.76 27.61 -5.92
C ASN A 189 16.79 27.07 -4.94
N THR A 190 17.85 26.44 -5.43
CA THR A 190 18.96 26.05 -4.55
C THR A 190 19.57 27.32 -3.95
N PRO A 191 19.59 27.45 -2.60
CA PRO A 191 20.08 28.66 -1.96
C PRO A 191 21.55 28.88 -2.30
N GLY A 192 21.91 30.12 -2.51
CA GLY A 192 23.28 30.57 -2.60
C GLY A 192 24.09 30.31 -1.32
N LEU A 193 25.28 30.81 -1.30
CA LEU A 193 26.10 30.87 -0.09
C LEU A 193 25.39 31.71 0.97
N PRO A 194 25.71 31.52 2.28
CA PRO A 194 25.11 32.31 3.35
C PRO A 194 25.22 33.82 3.05
N GLY A 195 24.07 34.51 2.95
CA GLY A 195 23.97 35.93 2.63
C GLY A 195 23.54 36.26 1.20
N GLU A 196 23.41 35.27 0.29
CA GLU A 196 22.86 35.50 -1.04
C GLU A 196 21.32 35.37 -1.04
N PRO A 197 20.61 36.18 -1.84
CA PRO A 197 19.16 36.11 -1.92
C PRO A 197 18.70 34.75 -2.43
N LEU A 198 17.60 34.27 -1.88
CA LEU A 198 16.88 33.11 -2.39
C LEU A 198 16.31 33.45 -3.77
N GLY A 199 16.59 32.65 -4.76
CA GLY A 199 15.98 32.75 -6.09
C GLY A 199 16.97 33.10 -7.22
N ASP A 200 16.63 32.70 -8.39
CA ASP A 200 17.10 33.02 -9.75
C ASP A 200 18.57 32.79 -10.14
N GLN A 201 19.49 32.66 -9.21
CA GLN A 201 20.84 32.31 -9.58
C GLN A 201 21.26 31.03 -8.89
N THR A 202 21.45 30.00 -9.69
CA THR A 202 22.16 28.82 -9.27
C THR A 202 23.54 29.27 -8.77
N PRO A 203 23.87 29.07 -7.49
CA PRO A 203 25.19 29.45 -7.01
C PRO A 203 26.24 28.74 -7.84
N SER A 204 27.37 29.38 -8.05
CA SER A 204 28.49 28.79 -8.77
C SER A 204 28.92 27.41 -8.24
N SER A 205 28.60 27.14 -6.98
CA SER A 205 28.80 25.85 -6.30
C SER A 205 27.80 24.77 -6.70
N HIS A 206 26.66 25.08 -7.33
CA HIS A 206 25.60 24.15 -7.74
C HIS A 206 25.09 24.43 -9.16
N ASP A 207 25.97 24.74 -10.07
CA ASP A 207 25.59 24.86 -11.50
C ASP A 207 25.07 23.50 -11.98
N ILE A 208 23.74 23.37 -12.06
CA ILE A 208 23.06 22.14 -12.49
C ILE A 208 23.34 21.76 -13.94
N ASN A 209 23.90 22.66 -14.75
CA ASN A 209 24.35 22.36 -16.11
C ASN A 209 25.71 21.67 -16.10
N ASN A 210 26.48 21.83 -15.03
CA ASN A 210 27.76 21.17 -14.89
C ASN A 210 27.55 19.67 -14.57
N PRO A 211 28.17 18.74 -15.32
CA PRO A 211 28.01 17.27 -15.08
C PRO A 211 28.30 16.84 -13.64
N ARG A 212 29.17 17.55 -12.92
CA ARG A 212 29.48 17.25 -11.51
C ARG A 212 28.26 17.35 -10.57
N TYR A 213 27.31 18.24 -10.86
CA TYR A 213 26.17 18.52 -10.01
C TYR A 213 24.85 17.90 -10.51
N GLN A 214 24.93 17.02 -11.51
CA GLN A 214 23.75 16.37 -12.07
C GLN A 214 23.22 15.20 -11.22
N ASN A 215 24.02 14.68 -10.29
CA ASN A 215 23.61 13.65 -9.36
C ASN A 215 23.72 14.17 -7.92
N CYS A 216 22.64 14.73 -7.41
CA CYS A 216 22.58 15.34 -6.07
C CYS A 216 22.96 14.35 -4.97
N THR A 217 22.54 13.08 -5.10
CA THR A 217 22.84 12.04 -4.12
C THR A 217 24.27 11.50 -4.17
N ALA A 218 25.11 11.96 -5.09
CA ALA A 218 26.55 11.69 -5.04
C ALA A 218 27.23 12.39 -3.86
N CYS A 219 26.67 13.52 -3.41
CA CYS A 219 27.16 14.27 -2.26
C CYS A 219 26.14 14.23 -1.09
N HIS A 220 24.84 14.42 -1.36
CA HIS A 220 23.76 14.37 -0.36
C HIS A 220 23.30 12.91 -0.16
N ILE A 221 24.16 12.09 0.44
CA ILE A 221 23.95 10.63 0.50
C ILE A 221 22.92 10.20 1.54
N GLN A 222 22.66 11.03 2.56
CA GLN A 222 21.72 10.75 3.66
C GLN A 222 20.38 11.46 3.45
N ILE A 223 19.84 11.39 2.24
CA ILE A 223 18.64 12.15 1.86
C ILE A 223 17.38 11.84 2.69
N HIS A 224 17.33 10.69 3.36
CA HIS A 224 16.22 10.34 4.25
C HIS A 224 16.32 10.98 5.64
N GLY A 225 17.48 11.53 5.99
CA GLY A 225 17.77 12.16 7.26
C GLY A 225 19.19 11.87 7.71
N SER A 226 19.78 12.77 8.48
CA SER A 226 21.15 12.66 9.00
C SER A 226 21.21 12.99 10.46
N ASN A 227 22.09 12.29 11.20
CA ASN A 227 22.36 12.61 12.60
C ASN A 227 23.58 13.54 12.77
N VAL A 228 24.29 13.84 11.69
CA VAL A 228 25.58 14.55 11.76
C VAL A 228 25.68 15.79 10.86
N ASP A 229 24.95 15.85 9.76
CA ASP A 229 25.04 16.97 8.83
C ASP A 229 23.67 17.38 8.27
N ARG A 230 23.31 18.65 8.48
CA ARG A 230 22.04 19.23 7.99
C ARG A 230 21.92 19.28 6.47
N ARG A 231 23.02 19.09 5.73
CA ARG A 231 23.06 19.03 4.28
C ARG A 231 23.00 17.59 3.76
N PHE A 232 22.86 16.62 4.66
CA PHE A 232 22.76 15.20 4.35
C PHE A 232 23.99 14.60 3.63
N PHE A 233 25.18 15.13 3.88
CA PHE A 233 26.42 14.60 3.31
C PHE A 233 26.83 13.27 3.95
N ARG A 234 26.46 13.04 5.22
CA ARG A 234 26.73 11.82 5.99
C ARG A 234 25.56 11.48 6.89
#